data_5567215704064d8052d0a51ae4b872ea
#
_entry.id   5567215704064d8052d0a51ae4b872ea
#
_cell.length_a   1.000
_cell.length_b   1.000
_cell.length_c   1.000
_cell.angle_alpha   90.00
_cell.angle_beta   90.00
_cell.angle_gamma   90.00
#
_symmetry.space_group_name_H-M   'P 1'
#
loop_
_entity.id
_entity.type
_entity.pdbx_description
1 polymer ?
#
loop_
_entity_poly.entity_id
_entity_poly.type
_entity_poly.pdbx_seq_one_letter_code
_entity_poly.pdbx_strand_id
1 'polypeptide(L)'
;MSPKKGTKKSGKSATRKPTKKSAKRTTANGKTSKGFTDEERAAMKERSQELKAEARRGTRGSKKADGESDVLANIAEMRGSDRAMAGRIHEIVKASAPDLSPKTWYGMPAYARDGKVVCFFQSAQKFQSRYATLGFSDKASLDEGDMWPTSFAVKKLTATDEARIGALVKKAVS
;
A
#
# COMPACT_ATOMS: atom_id res chain seq x y z
N MET A 1 49.84 -18.64 -47.50
CA MET A 1 49.87 -17.82 -48.74
C MET A 1 49.07 -16.57 -48.51
N SER A 2 49.72 -15.50 -48.15
CA SER A 2 49.29 -14.11 -48.45
C SER A 2 49.54 -13.84 -49.93
N PRO A 3 49.10 -12.74 -50.57
CA PRO A 3 48.89 -11.36 -50.04
C PRO A 3 47.80 -10.53 -50.80
N LYS A 4 47.50 -9.37 -50.39
CA LYS A 4 47.83 -7.97 -50.76
C LYS A 4 46.58 -7.08 -50.76
N LYS A 5 46.55 -5.99 -50.05
CA LYS A 5 47.09 -4.63 -50.27
C LYS A 5 46.28 -3.73 -51.20
N GLY A 6 45.94 -2.58 -50.66
CA GLY A 6 45.76 -1.32 -51.41
C GLY A 6 44.58 -0.50 -50.91
N THR A 7 44.64 0.63 -50.45
CA THR A 7 45.35 1.90 -50.26
C THR A 7 44.32 3.02 -50.18
N LYS A 8 44.48 3.84 -49.14
CA LYS A 8 44.39 5.30 -48.94
C LYS A 8 43.62 6.17 -49.95
N LYS A 9 42.80 7.08 -49.39
CA LYS A 9 42.89 8.58 -49.44
C LYS A 9 41.71 9.17 -48.69
N SER A 10 41.86 9.89 -47.63
CA SER A 10 42.14 11.30 -47.31
C SER A 10 41.22 12.32 -48.02
N GLY A 11 40.51 13.10 -47.20
CA GLY A 11 39.80 14.27 -47.63
C GLY A 11 39.01 14.96 -46.52
N LYS A 12 39.67 15.81 -45.76
CA LYS A 12 39.38 17.17 -45.24
C LYS A 12 37.94 17.54 -44.85
N SER A 13 37.77 17.81 -43.58
CA SER A 13 37.39 19.04 -42.88
C SER A 13 36.32 19.91 -43.53
N ALA A 14 35.19 20.10 -42.83
CA ALA A 14 34.54 21.41 -42.69
C ALA A 14 33.65 21.44 -41.43
N THR A 15 34.08 22.24 -40.50
CA THR A 15 33.42 22.76 -39.31
C THR A 15 32.12 23.46 -39.65
N ARG A 16 30.99 23.05 -39.07
CA ARG A 16 29.83 23.94 -38.90
C ARG A 16 29.18 23.74 -37.55
N LYS A 17 29.22 24.80 -36.76
CA LYS A 17 28.65 24.98 -35.43
C LYS A 17 27.12 24.97 -35.49
N PRO A 18 26.43 24.42 -34.46
CA PRO A 18 24.98 24.26 -34.49
C PRO A 18 24.27 25.52 -34.03
N THR A 19 23.29 25.93 -34.79
CA THR A 19 22.28 26.90 -34.39
C THR A 19 21.27 26.25 -33.43
N LYS A 20 21.16 26.84 -32.25
CA LYS A 20 20.07 26.58 -31.28
C LYS A 20 18.72 26.87 -31.95
N LYS A 21 17.90 25.83 -32.16
CA LYS A 21 16.47 25.97 -32.31
C LYS A 21 15.81 25.43 -31.06
N SER A 22 15.31 26.32 -30.23
CA SER A 22 14.39 26.10 -29.15
C SER A 22 13.16 25.35 -29.68
N ALA A 23 13.06 24.07 -29.42
CA ALA A 23 11.84 23.33 -29.65
C ALA A 23 10.90 23.54 -28.45
N LYS A 24 9.89 24.33 -28.70
CA LYS A 24 8.71 24.54 -27.87
C LYS A 24 8.10 23.16 -27.54
N ARG A 25 8.26 22.69 -26.29
CA ARG A 25 7.55 21.52 -25.80
C ARG A 25 6.07 21.88 -25.72
N THR A 26 5.33 21.52 -26.73
CA THR A 26 3.89 21.36 -26.65
C THR A 26 3.60 20.23 -25.69
N THR A 27 3.10 20.56 -24.53
CA THR A 27 2.43 19.64 -23.61
C THR A 27 1.20 19.09 -24.29
N ALA A 28 1.32 17.96 -24.95
CA ALA A 28 0.16 17.17 -25.33
C ALA A 28 -0.35 16.48 -24.06
N ASN A 29 -1.25 17.19 -23.39
CA ASN A 29 -2.11 16.63 -22.37
C ASN A 29 -3.16 15.76 -23.08
N GLY A 30 -3.39 14.55 -22.61
CA GLY A 30 -4.58 13.79 -22.98
C GLY A 30 -4.32 12.46 -23.64
N LYS A 31 -3.65 11.53 -22.93
CA LYS A 31 -3.99 10.11 -23.02
C LYS A 31 -4.29 9.62 -21.62
N THR A 32 -5.58 9.58 -21.30
CA THR A 32 -6.11 8.82 -20.17
C THR A 32 -5.52 7.42 -20.23
N SER A 33 -4.64 7.11 -19.29
CA SER A 33 -4.16 5.75 -19.08
C SER A 33 -5.37 4.91 -18.68
N LYS A 34 -5.89 4.13 -19.60
CA LYS A 34 -6.85 3.04 -19.35
C LYS A 34 -6.10 2.01 -18.50
N GLY A 35 -6.21 2.08 -17.17
CA GLY A 35 -5.47 1.18 -16.31
C GLY A 35 -5.97 1.07 -14.88
N PHE A 36 -6.48 2.16 -14.30
CA PHE A 36 -6.91 2.15 -12.89
C PHE A 36 -8.32 2.71 -12.77
N THR A 37 -9.14 2.10 -11.91
CA THR A 37 -10.46 2.62 -11.54
C THR A 37 -10.32 3.90 -10.73
N ASP A 38 -11.41 4.64 -10.57
CA ASP A 38 -11.39 5.86 -9.77
C ASP A 38 -11.14 5.56 -8.29
N GLU A 39 -11.60 4.42 -7.80
CA GLU A 39 -11.33 3.91 -6.46
C GLU A 39 -9.85 3.58 -6.26
N GLU A 40 -9.22 2.92 -7.23
CA GLU A 40 -7.79 2.63 -7.20
C GLU A 40 -6.95 3.90 -7.20
N ARG A 41 -7.33 4.90 -8.00
CA ARG A 41 -6.66 6.22 -8.03
C ARG A 41 -6.82 6.94 -6.70
N ALA A 42 -8.02 6.89 -6.10
CA ALA A 42 -8.28 7.46 -4.78
C ALA A 42 -7.39 6.80 -3.72
N ALA A 43 -7.33 5.47 -3.70
CA ALA A 43 -6.49 4.71 -2.78
C ALA A 43 -4.99 5.02 -2.97
N MET A 44 -4.51 5.16 -4.20
CA MET A 44 -3.12 5.57 -4.49
C MET A 44 -2.82 6.99 -4.01
N LYS A 45 -3.77 7.92 -4.15
CA LYS A 45 -3.65 9.29 -3.65
C LYS A 45 -3.59 9.32 -2.12
N GLU A 46 -4.46 8.58 -1.46
CA GLU A 46 -4.46 8.40 -0.01
C GLU A 46 -3.12 7.83 0.46
N ARG A 47 -2.61 6.80 -0.20
CA ARG A 47 -1.29 6.23 0.13
C ARG A 47 -0.17 7.25 0.00
N SER A 48 -0.19 8.10 -1.01
CA SER A 48 0.79 9.18 -1.17
C SER A 48 0.72 10.19 -0.01
N GLN A 49 -0.49 10.51 0.46
CA GLN A 49 -0.68 11.41 1.61
C GLN A 49 -0.21 10.77 2.92
N GLU A 50 -0.54 9.49 3.14
CA GLU A 50 -0.10 8.72 4.29
C GLU A 50 1.43 8.69 4.40
N LEU A 51 2.12 8.38 3.30
CA LEU A 51 3.59 8.38 3.28
C LEU A 51 4.19 9.75 3.60
N LYS A 52 3.57 10.83 3.10
CA LYS A 52 4.01 12.19 3.42
C LYS A 52 3.77 12.53 4.90
N ALA A 53 2.64 12.12 5.47
CA ALA A 53 2.33 12.30 6.89
C ALA A 53 3.30 11.49 7.76
N GLU A 54 3.55 10.23 7.41
CA GLU A 54 4.48 9.34 8.11
C GLU A 54 5.92 9.90 8.11
N ALA A 55 6.37 10.47 6.99
CA ALA A 55 7.70 11.08 6.88
C ALA A 55 7.86 12.35 7.73
N ARG A 56 6.77 13.05 8.04
CA ARG A 56 6.78 14.25 8.88
C ARG A 56 6.75 13.94 10.39
N ARG A 57 6.43 12.71 10.77
CA ARG A 57 6.30 12.29 12.17
C ARG A 57 7.67 12.04 12.79
N GLY A 58 7.84 12.51 14.04
CA GLY A 58 9.08 12.41 14.79
C GLY A 58 9.42 10.99 15.29
N THR A 59 9.86 10.87 16.53
CA THR A 59 10.35 9.65 17.18
C THR A 59 9.30 8.53 17.29
N ARG A 60 9.76 7.27 17.50
CA ARG A 60 8.97 6.03 17.47
C ARG A 60 7.72 6.01 18.37
N GLY A 61 7.76 6.65 19.53
CA GLY A 61 6.63 6.72 20.47
C GLY A 61 5.48 7.60 19.95
N SER A 62 5.80 8.77 19.41
CA SER A 62 4.85 9.67 18.76
C SER A 62 4.19 9.00 17.56
N LYS A 63 4.96 8.27 16.74
CA LYS A 63 4.44 7.57 15.56
C LYS A 63 3.34 6.56 15.88
N LYS A 64 3.41 5.86 17.01
CA LYS A 64 2.38 4.87 17.39
C LYS A 64 1.09 5.55 17.84
N ALA A 65 1.18 6.58 18.65
CA ALA A 65 0.01 7.33 19.13
C ALA A 65 -0.69 8.07 17.97
N ASP A 66 0.08 8.73 17.10
CA ASP A 66 -0.45 9.43 15.93
C ASP A 66 -1.09 8.45 14.94
N GLY A 67 -0.46 7.27 14.73
CA GLY A 67 -1.01 6.22 13.88
C GLY A 67 -2.32 5.64 14.41
N GLU A 68 -2.47 5.51 15.72
CA GLU A 68 -3.73 5.06 16.34
C GLU A 68 -4.82 6.11 16.16
N SER A 69 -4.51 7.38 16.37
CA SER A 69 -5.47 8.48 16.12
C SER A 69 -5.97 8.50 14.69
N ASP A 70 -5.08 8.31 13.69
CA ASP A 70 -5.45 8.25 12.28
C ASP A 70 -6.34 7.05 11.97
N VAL A 71 -6.03 5.87 12.53
CA VAL A 71 -6.86 4.67 12.37
C VAL A 71 -8.24 4.88 12.96
N LEU A 72 -8.34 5.46 14.16
CA LEU A 72 -9.63 5.73 14.80
C LEU A 72 -10.44 6.76 14.01
N ALA A 73 -9.81 7.81 13.47
CA ALA A 73 -10.46 8.78 12.60
C ALA A 73 -10.98 8.11 11.33
N ASN A 74 -10.17 7.26 10.68
CA ASN A 74 -10.59 6.50 9.50
C ASN A 74 -11.76 5.55 9.81
N ILE A 75 -11.75 4.86 10.95
CA ILE A 75 -12.87 4.03 11.40
C ILE A 75 -14.14 4.87 11.63
N ALA A 76 -13.99 6.07 12.21
CA ALA A 76 -15.10 6.96 12.47
C ALA A 76 -15.79 7.47 11.19
N GLU A 77 -15.06 7.58 10.08
CA GLU A 77 -15.59 7.94 8.76
C GLU A 77 -16.36 6.80 8.08
N MET A 78 -16.13 5.56 8.47
CA MET A 78 -16.86 4.40 7.96
C MET A 78 -18.32 4.44 8.41
N ARG A 79 -19.19 3.77 7.67
CA ARG A 79 -20.63 3.75 7.94
C ARG A 79 -21.14 2.33 8.23
N GLY A 80 -22.24 2.26 8.98
CA GLY A 80 -22.98 1.01 9.20
C GLY A 80 -22.14 -0.10 9.81
N SER A 81 -22.26 -1.29 9.24
CA SER A 81 -21.58 -2.50 9.71
C SER A 81 -20.07 -2.43 9.61
N ASP A 82 -19.53 -1.74 8.60
CA ASP A 82 -18.08 -1.64 8.41
C ASP A 82 -17.41 -0.91 9.56
N ARG A 83 -18.03 0.20 10.03
CA ARG A 83 -17.54 0.91 11.22
C ARG A 83 -17.52 0.05 12.47
N ALA A 84 -18.61 -0.69 12.71
CA ALA A 84 -18.70 -1.56 13.88
C ALA A 84 -17.67 -2.69 13.83
N MET A 85 -17.53 -3.35 12.66
CA MET A 85 -16.54 -4.40 12.45
C MET A 85 -15.11 -3.89 12.58
N ALA A 86 -14.79 -2.76 11.94
CA ALA A 86 -13.45 -2.17 11.99
C ALA A 86 -13.06 -1.78 13.42
N GLY A 87 -13.98 -1.16 14.19
CA GLY A 87 -13.75 -0.83 15.59
C GLY A 87 -13.49 -2.06 16.43
N ARG A 88 -14.30 -3.10 16.26
CA ARG A 88 -14.15 -4.34 17.03
C ARG A 88 -12.84 -5.07 16.67
N ILE A 89 -12.49 -5.14 15.39
CA ILE A 89 -11.21 -5.72 14.93
C ILE A 89 -10.03 -4.93 15.49
N HIS A 90 -10.12 -3.59 15.55
CA HIS A 90 -9.09 -2.75 16.17
C HIS A 90 -8.83 -3.13 17.63
N GLU A 91 -9.88 -3.29 18.43
CA GLU A 91 -9.78 -3.72 19.83
C GLU A 91 -9.14 -5.12 19.94
N ILE A 92 -9.57 -6.06 19.11
CA ILE A 92 -9.04 -7.43 19.11
C ILE A 92 -7.55 -7.44 18.75
N VAL A 93 -7.13 -6.70 17.75
CA VAL A 93 -5.72 -6.62 17.36
C VAL A 93 -4.88 -6.01 18.47
N LYS A 94 -5.34 -4.93 19.11
CA LYS A 94 -4.64 -4.30 20.24
C LYS A 94 -4.49 -5.25 21.43
N ALA A 95 -5.52 -6.03 21.73
CA ALA A 95 -5.49 -6.99 22.82
C ALA A 95 -4.62 -8.22 22.49
N SER A 96 -4.63 -8.68 21.24
CA SER A 96 -3.96 -9.91 20.81
C SER A 96 -2.48 -9.71 20.46
N ALA A 97 -2.12 -8.55 19.94
CA ALA A 97 -0.77 -8.20 19.51
C ALA A 97 -0.44 -6.72 19.81
N PRO A 98 -0.20 -6.37 21.09
CA PRO A 98 0.03 -4.98 21.50
C PRO A 98 1.30 -4.36 20.89
N ASP A 99 2.21 -5.17 20.37
CA ASP A 99 3.44 -4.71 19.70
C ASP A 99 3.18 -4.16 18.30
N LEU A 100 2.03 -4.49 17.70
CA LEU A 100 1.66 -3.91 16.41
C LEU A 100 1.37 -2.42 16.57
N SER A 101 1.85 -1.65 15.62
CA SER A 101 1.60 -0.22 15.52
C SER A 101 0.46 0.03 14.53
N PRO A 102 -0.65 0.64 14.98
CA PRO A 102 -1.73 1.05 14.08
C PRO A 102 -1.23 2.08 13.08
N LYS A 103 -1.72 2.02 11.86
CA LYS A 103 -1.48 3.02 10.80
C LYS A 103 -2.57 2.96 9.74
N THR A 104 -2.74 4.03 8.98
CA THR A 104 -3.53 3.96 7.75
C THR A 104 -2.66 3.42 6.60
N TRP A 105 -3.29 2.63 5.73
CA TRP A 105 -2.65 2.05 4.56
C TRP A 105 -3.66 1.98 3.41
N TYR A 106 -3.47 2.80 2.38
CA TYR A 106 -4.46 3.03 1.31
C TYR A 106 -5.85 3.41 1.84
N GLY A 107 -5.87 4.22 2.92
CA GLY A 107 -7.10 4.59 3.60
C GLY A 107 -7.82 3.44 4.29
N MET A 108 -7.11 2.38 4.64
CA MET A 108 -7.59 1.25 5.44
C MET A 108 -6.91 1.23 6.80
N PRO A 109 -7.62 0.84 7.88
CA PRO A 109 -6.98 0.47 9.14
C PRO A 109 -6.01 -0.68 8.93
N ALA A 110 -4.76 -0.50 9.31
CA ALA A 110 -3.71 -1.50 9.19
C ALA A 110 -2.84 -1.52 10.44
N TYR A 111 -2.18 -2.64 10.68
CA TYR A 111 -1.36 -2.88 11.86
C TYR A 111 -0.01 -3.40 11.41
N ALA A 112 1.06 -2.71 11.84
CA ALA A 112 2.39 -2.94 11.32
C ALA A 112 3.37 -3.30 12.45
N ARG A 113 4.35 -4.16 12.12
CA ARG A 113 5.54 -4.41 12.92
C ARG A 113 6.75 -3.84 12.17
N ASP A 114 7.56 -3.02 12.82
CA ASP A 114 8.75 -2.38 12.21
C ASP A 114 8.48 -1.66 10.88
N GLY A 115 7.32 -0.99 10.80
CA GLY A 115 6.88 -0.25 9.61
C GLY A 115 6.26 -1.11 8.51
N LYS A 116 6.33 -2.44 8.60
CA LYS A 116 5.75 -3.39 7.64
C LYS A 116 4.36 -3.81 8.10
N VAL A 117 3.37 -3.67 7.22
CA VAL A 117 1.99 -4.08 7.51
C VAL A 117 1.94 -5.60 7.70
N VAL A 118 1.31 -6.05 8.77
CA VAL A 118 1.05 -7.46 9.09
C VAL A 118 -0.38 -7.83 8.73
N CYS A 119 -1.36 -7.03 9.19
CA CYS A 119 -2.77 -7.23 8.84
C CYS A 119 -3.48 -5.89 8.61
N PHE A 120 -4.62 -5.95 7.93
CA PHE A 120 -5.42 -4.78 7.59
C PHE A 120 -6.90 -5.13 7.47
N PHE A 121 -7.76 -4.12 7.61
CA PHE A 121 -9.20 -4.24 7.40
C PHE A 121 -9.61 -3.39 6.20
N GLN A 122 -10.22 -4.01 5.20
CA GLN A 122 -10.76 -3.37 4.01
C GLN A 122 -12.28 -3.24 4.14
N SER A 123 -12.79 -2.03 4.14
CA SER A 123 -14.22 -1.72 4.18
C SER A 123 -14.91 -2.15 2.88
N ALA A 124 -16.05 -2.82 2.99
CA ALA A 124 -16.86 -3.19 1.82
C ALA A 124 -17.40 -1.96 1.08
N GLN A 125 -17.86 -0.94 1.81
CA GLN A 125 -18.44 0.25 1.22
C GLN A 125 -17.40 1.10 0.48
N LYS A 126 -16.24 1.32 1.09
CA LYS A 126 -15.20 2.15 0.49
C LYS A 126 -14.68 1.55 -0.83
N PHE A 127 -14.54 0.24 -0.89
CA PHE A 127 -13.99 -0.47 -2.05
C PHE A 127 -15.08 -1.12 -2.92
N GLN A 128 -16.35 -0.75 -2.72
CA GLN A 128 -17.52 -1.21 -3.47
C GLN A 128 -17.56 -2.75 -3.62
N SER A 129 -17.14 -3.44 -2.57
CA SER A 129 -17.09 -4.89 -2.53
C SER A 129 -18.30 -5.50 -1.81
N ARG A 130 -18.58 -6.78 -2.09
CA ARG A 130 -19.73 -7.50 -1.54
C ARG A 130 -19.61 -7.77 -0.03
N TYR A 131 -18.39 -7.73 0.51
CA TYR A 131 -18.07 -7.99 1.92
C TYR A 131 -16.83 -7.19 2.30
N ALA A 132 -16.66 -6.92 3.59
CA ALA A 132 -15.41 -6.43 4.13
C ALA A 132 -14.35 -7.54 4.15
N THR A 133 -13.08 -7.19 4.16
CA THR A 133 -11.98 -8.16 4.18
C THR A 133 -11.04 -7.89 5.34
N LEU A 134 -10.75 -8.94 6.12
CA LEU A 134 -9.59 -8.97 6.99
C LEU A 134 -8.45 -9.66 6.22
N GLY A 135 -7.41 -8.91 5.91
CA GLY A 135 -6.28 -9.39 5.13
C GLY A 135 -5.00 -9.44 5.96
N PHE A 136 -4.11 -10.36 5.59
CA PHE A 136 -2.76 -10.51 6.12
C PHE A 136 -1.75 -10.40 4.98
N SER A 137 -0.65 -9.72 5.23
CA SER A 137 0.43 -9.57 4.26
C SER A 137 1.42 -10.73 4.33
N ASP A 138 2.44 -10.69 3.49
CA ASP A 138 3.60 -11.61 3.51
C ASP A 138 4.48 -11.46 4.78
N LYS A 139 4.16 -10.54 5.68
CA LYS A 139 4.84 -10.33 6.96
C LYS A 139 4.14 -11.02 8.13
N ALA A 140 2.99 -11.63 7.86
CA ALA A 140 2.26 -12.42 8.83
C ALA A 140 2.76 -13.87 8.83
N SER A 141 3.22 -14.37 9.97
CA SER A 141 3.67 -15.77 10.14
C SER A 141 2.47 -16.73 10.18
N LEU A 142 1.72 -16.82 9.09
CA LEU A 142 0.55 -17.71 8.98
C LEU A 142 0.84 -19.03 8.25
N ASP A 143 2.07 -19.20 7.82
CA ASP A 143 2.54 -20.33 7.01
C ASP A 143 2.06 -21.68 7.59
N GLU A 144 1.45 -22.48 6.72
CA GLU A 144 0.94 -23.81 7.06
C GLU A 144 0.95 -24.70 5.80
N GLY A 145 1.96 -25.56 5.69
CA GLY A 145 2.22 -26.33 4.48
C GLY A 145 2.61 -25.45 3.31
N ASP A 146 2.21 -25.85 2.10
CA ASP A 146 2.53 -25.14 0.87
C ASP A 146 1.44 -24.13 0.45
N MET A 147 0.31 -24.11 1.16
CA MET A 147 -0.82 -23.22 0.89
C MET A 147 -1.61 -22.91 2.18
N TRP A 148 -1.81 -21.61 2.45
CA TRP A 148 -2.59 -21.15 3.62
C TRP A 148 -3.43 -19.90 3.28
N PRO A 149 -4.53 -19.63 4.01
CA PRO A 149 -5.37 -18.47 3.77
C PRO A 149 -4.71 -17.19 4.28
N THR A 150 -4.67 -16.15 3.45
CA THR A 150 -4.15 -14.83 3.79
C THR A 150 -5.22 -13.74 3.85
N SER A 151 -6.48 -14.05 3.49
CA SER A 151 -7.58 -13.10 3.62
C SER A 151 -8.91 -13.79 3.90
N PHE A 152 -9.76 -13.08 4.64
CA PHE A 152 -11.06 -13.59 5.11
C PHE A 152 -12.15 -12.57 4.76
N ALA A 153 -13.23 -13.05 4.13
CA ALA A 153 -14.43 -12.27 3.92
C ALA A 153 -15.20 -12.13 5.25
N VAL A 154 -15.55 -10.89 5.60
CA VAL A 154 -16.25 -10.57 6.85
C VAL A 154 -17.54 -9.83 6.53
N LYS A 155 -18.70 -10.44 6.84
CA LYS A 155 -20.03 -9.82 6.68
C LYS A 155 -20.59 -9.32 8.01
N LYS A 156 -20.25 -9.99 9.09
CA LYS A 156 -20.55 -9.65 10.48
C LYS A 156 -19.55 -10.34 11.39
N LEU A 157 -19.45 -9.90 12.62
CA LEU A 157 -18.62 -10.54 13.64
C LEU A 157 -19.52 -11.19 14.68
N THR A 158 -19.25 -12.46 14.97
CA THR A 158 -19.78 -13.18 16.12
C THR A 158 -18.67 -13.37 17.15
N ALA A 159 -19.01 -13.75 18.38
CA ALA A 159 -18.01 -14.03 19.41
C ALA A 159 -16.99 -15.11 18.96
N THR A 160 -17.44 -16.11 18.21
CA THR A 160 -16.57 -17.15 17.62
C THR A 160 -15.61 -16.56 16.59
N ASP A 161 -16.08 -15.64 15.72
CA ASP A 161 -15.25 -14.98 14.73
C ASP A 161 -14.21 -14.08 15.40
N GLU A 162 -14.59 -13.36 16.45
CA GLU A 162 -13.68 -12.53 17.23
C GLU A 162 -12.56 -13.35 17.87
N ALA A 163 -12.90 -14.48 18.49
CA ALA A 163 -11.91 -15.40 19.07
C ALA A 163 -10.96 -15.93 18.00
N ARG A 164 -11.49 -16.31 16.82
CA ARG A 164 -10.71 -16.77 15.67
C ARG A 164 -9.75 -15.68 15.15
N ILE A 165 -10.23 -14.45 15.03
CA ILE A 165 -9.41 -13.30 14.61
C ILE A 165 -8.28 -13.09 15.61
N GLY A 166 -8.57 -13.12 16.92
CA GLY A 166 -7.54 -12.97 17.94
C GLY A 166 -6.46 -14.05 17.85
N ALA A 167 -6.86 -15.32 17.62
CA ALA A 167 -5.92 -16.42 17.41
C ALA A 167 -5.05 -16.24 16.16
N LEU A 168 -5.65 -15.82 15.03
CA LEU A 168 -4.94 -15.52 13.78
C LEU A 168 -3.94 -14.38 13.95
N VAL A 169 -4.35 -13.31 14.64
CA VAL A 169 -3.46 -12.15 14.90
C VAL A 169 -2.28 -12.55 15.78
N LYS A 170 -2.49 -13.38 16.82
CA LYS A 170 -1.41 -13.92 17.65
C LYS A 170 -0.44 -14.77 16.83
N LYS A 171 -0.97 -15.69 15.99
CA LYS A 171 -0.14 -16.53 15.10
C LYS A 171 0.65 -15.66 14.13
N ALA A 172 0.02 -14.64 13.55
CA ALA A 172 0.64 -13.76 12.57
C ALA A 172 1.86 -12.99 13.09
N VAL A 173 2.00 -12.84 14.39
CA VAL A 173 3.11 -12.09 15.03
C VAL A 173 4.08 -13.00 15.80
N SER A 174 3.87 -14.30 15.76
CA SER A 174 4.73 -15.29 16.44
C SER A 174 6.09 -15.43 15.78
#